data_987df9decc87966db0ccbde489416dee
#
_entry.id   987df9decc87966db0ccbde489416dee
#
_cell.length_a   1.000
_cell.length_b   1.000
_cell.length_c   1.000
_cell.angle_alpha   90.00
_cell.angle_beta   90.00
_cell.angle_gamma   90.00
#
_symmetry.space_group_name_H-M   'P 1'
#
loop_
_entity.id
_entity.type
_entity.pdbx_description
1 polymer ?
#
loop_
_entity_poly.entity_id
_entity_poly.type
_entity_poly.pdbx_seq_one_letter_code
_entity_poly.pdbx_strand_id
1 'polypeptide(L)'
;MSEAPRLRQINVTYVSAEDRLMLKVSTSDEKEYRAWCTRRLTSILLERLEISFEKEVDEKQVVPQAARREAARIKHGGAVEEKAFQQPYQAEPAEYPLGEDGMLVTAFTEKVLESGSMALTLKGSEGKGLTLNLDNRMRHQLYELLNRAVTRAGWFDKTAQSEKPVVH
;
A
#
# COMPACT_ATOMS: atom_id res chain seq x y z
N MET A 1 -31.32 0.34 -1.95
CA MET A 1 -29.97 0.45 -2.52
C MET A 1 -28.93 0.13 -1.45
N SER A 2 -28.17 -0.91 -1.66
CA SER A 2 -27.04 -1.20 -0.77
C SER A 2 -25.95 -0.18 -1.00
N GLU A 3 -25.44 0.42 0.06
CA GLU A 3 -24.26 1.26 -0.03
C GLU A 3 -23.09 0.44 -0.58
N ALA A 4 -22.25 1.06 -1.41
CA ALA A 4 -21.01 0.44 -1.86
C ALA A 4 -20.16 0.04 -0.64
N PRO A 5 -19.53 -1.16 -0.66
CA PRO A 5 -18.71 -1.61 0.46
C PRO A 5 -17.59 -0.60 0.76
N ARG A 6 -17.44 -0.29 2.03
CA ARG A 6 -16.38 0.62 2.50
C ARG A 6 -15.18 -0.19 2.97
N LEU A 7 -14.02 0.35 2.71
CA LEU A 7 -12.79 -0.18 3.26
C LEU A 7 -12.81 -0.04 4.79
N ARG A 8 -12.66 -1.15 5.50
CA ARG A 8 -12.63 -1.19 6.97
C ARG A 8 -11.22 -1.14 7.51
N GLN A 9 -10.37 -2.02 7.02
CA GLN A 9 -9.03 -2.16 7.54
C GLN A 9 -8.07 -2.66 6.47
N ILE A 10 -6.84 -2.18 6.53
CA ILE A 10 -5.73 -2.64 5.70
C ILE A 10 -4.67 -3.23 6.61
N ASN A 11 -4.10 -4.36 6.21
CA ASN A 11 -2.97 -4.98 6.87
C ASN A 11 -1.94 -5.39 5.83
N VAL A 12 -0.66 -5.19 6.13
CA VAL A 12 0.45 -5.63 5.29
C VAL A 12 1.42 -6.42 6.16
N THR A 13 1.71 -7.65 5.75
CA THR A 13 2.60 -8.54 6.48
C THR A 13 3.66 -9.11 5.55
N TYR A 14 4.91 -9.12 5.98
CA TYR A 14 5.97 -9.85 5.28
C TYR A 14 5.90 -11.33 5.62
N VAL A 15 5.81 -12.16 4.58
CA VAL A 15 5.80 -13.61 4.72
C VAL A 15 7.15 -14.14 4.22
N SER A 16 8.02 -14.47 5.14
CA SER A 16 9.40 -14.87 4.84
C SER A 16 9.51 -16.13 3.98
N ALA A 17 8.61 -17.09 4.17
CA ALA A 17 8.59 -18.33 3.40
C ALA A 17 8.36 -18.08 1.90
N GLU A 18 7.62 -17.02 1.56
CA GLU A 18 7.29 -16.65 0.19
C GLU A 18 8.19 -15.51 -0.33
N ASP A 19 8.90 -14.83 0.56
CA ASP A 19 9.63 -13.59 0.29
C ASP A 19 8.74 -12.55 -0.41
N ARG A 20 7.52 -12.40 0.08
CA ARG A 20 6.50 -11.51 -0.46
C ARG A 20 5.75 -10.81 0.66
N LEU A 21 5.07 -9.73 0.30
CA LEU A 21 4.14 -9.08 1.21
C LEU A 21 2.73 -9.61 0.97
N MET A 22 2.02 -9.89 2.04
CA MET A 22 0.59 -10.19 2.00
C MET A 22 -0.17 -8.93 2.38
N LEU A 23 -0.90 -8.37 1.43
CA LEU A 23 -1.83 -7.28 1.64
C LEU A 23 -3.22 -7.87 1.90
N LYS A 24 -3.80 -7.54 3.06
CA LYS A 24 -5.15 -7.93 3.41
C LYS A 24 -6.01 -6.68 3.53
N VAL A 25 -7.14 -6.69 2.87
CA VAL A 25 -8.09 -5.59 2.91
C VAL A 25 -9.46 -6.13 3.31
N SER A 26 -9.99 -5.63 4.42
CA SER A 26 -11.35 -5.98 4.85
C SER A 26 -12.33 -4.86 4.52
N THR A 27 -13.54 -5.25 4.17
CA THR A 27 -14.60 -4.33 3.79
C THR A 27 -15.82 -4.47 4.70
N SER A 28 -16.72 -3.49 4.64
CA SER A 28 -17.89 -3.42 5.51
C SER A 28 -18.92 -4.53 5.25
N ASP A 29 -18.84 -5.19 4.10
CA ASP A 29 -19.68 -6.33 3.72
C ASP A 29 -19.06 -7.69 4.07
N GLU A 30 -18.16 -7.70 5.05
CA GLU A 30 -17.51 -8.91 5.59
C GLU A 30 -16.68 -9.69 4.58
N LYS A 31 -16.09 -9.00 3.61
CA LYS A 31 -15.17 -9.61 2.65
C LYS A 31 -13.74 -9.27 3.01
N GLU A 32 -12.85 -10.21 2.76
CA GLU A 32 -11.41 -9.98 2.89
C GLU A 32 -10.74 -10.29 1.56
N TYR A 33 -10.02 -9.30 1.06
CA TYR A 33 -9.24 -9.43 -0.17
C TYR A 33 -7.79 -9.65 0.21
N ARG A 34 -7.21 -10.74 -0.26
CA ARG A 34 -5.80 -11.10 -0.03
C ARG A 34 -5.02 -10.97 -1.33
N ALA A 35 -3.97 -10.19 -1.29
CA ALA A 35 -3.14 -9.92 -2.48
C ALA A 35 -1.66 -10.08 -2.13
N TRP A 36 -0.96 -10.86 -2.94
CA TRP A 36 0.48 -11.04 -2.81
C TRP A 36 1.21 -9.99 -3.61
N CYS A 37 2.10 -9.27 -2.96
CA CYS A 37 2.93 -8.24 -3.58
C CYS A 37 4.37 -8.68 -3.59
N THR A 38 4.94 -8.82 -4.80
CA THR A 38 6.36 -9.13 -4.96
C THR A 38 7.22 -7.92 -4.61
N ARG A 39 8.48 -8.16 -4.36
CA ARG A 39 9.47 -7.10 -4.11
C ARG A 39 9.46 -6.03 -5.20
N ARG A 40 9.48 -6.47 -6.46
CA ARG A 40 9.47 -5.56 -7.62
C ARG A 40 8.20 -4.71 -7.66
N LEU A 41 7.04 -5.34 -7.50
CA LEU A 41 5.77 -4.61 -7.52
C LEU A 41 5.69 -3.61 -6.37
N THR A 42 6.09 -4.02 -5.18
CA THR A 42 6.09 -3.16 -3.99
C THR A 42 6.97 -1.93 -4.18
N SER A 43 8.14 -2.10 -4.79
CA SER A 43 9.05 -1.00 -5.10
C SER A 43 8.39 0.06 -6.00
N ILE A 44 7.75 -0.41 -7.07
CA ILE A 44 7.07 0.48 -8.01
C ILE A 44 5.87 1.17 -7.35
N LEU A 45 5.11 0.42 -6.55
CA LEU A 45 3.95 0.96 -5.85
C LEU A 45 4.34 2.04 -4.84
N LEU A 46 5.40 1.81 -4.06
CA LEU A 46 5.92 2.82 -3.12
C LEU A 46 6.35 4.09 -3.84
N GLU A 47 7.07 3.94 -4.95
CA GLU A 47 7.50 5.08 -5.77
C GLU A 47 6.31 5.88 -6.29
N ARG A 48 5.27 5.21 -6.78
CA ARG A 48 4.06 5.88 -7.28
C ARG A 48 3.31 6.60 -6.17
N LEU A 49 3.26 6.02 -4.98
CA LEU A 49 2.65 6.68 -3.82
C LEU A 49 3.44 7.93 -3.42
N GLU A 50 4.77 7.86 -3.39
CA GLU A 50 5.64 9.01 -3.10
C GLU A 50 5.40 10.15 -4.10
N ILE A 51 5.34 9.83 -5.39
CA ILE A 51 5.06 10.80 -6.44
C ILE A 51 3.69 11.47 -6.22
N SER A 52 2.69 10.70 -5.80
CA SER A 52 1.36 11.25 -5.52
C SER A 52 1.37 12.25 -4.37
N PHE A 53 2.21 12.03 -3.35
CA PHE A 53 2.37 12.96 -2.23
C PHE A 53 3.08 14.24 -2.64
N GLU A 54 4.10 14.14 -3.50
CA GLU A 54 4.80 15.29 -4.05
C GLU A 54 3.86 16.18 -4.87
N LYS A 55 3.02 15.59 -5.70
CA LYS A 55 2.00 16.31 -6.48
C LYS A 55 1.00 17.03 -5.60
N GLU A 56 0.60 16.42 -4.50
CA GLU A 56 -0.30 17.01 -3.53
C GLU A 56 0.27 18.29 -2.91
N VAL A 57 1.57 18.31 -2.64
CA VAL A 57 2.27 19.50 -2.15
C VAL A 57 2.38 20.57 -3.23
N ASP A 58 2.63 20.17 -4.47
CA ASP A 58 2.85 21.04 -5.62
C ASP A 58 1.58 21.82 -6.03
N GLU A 59 0.41 21.21 -5.93
CA GLU A 59 -0.87 21.86 -6.21
C GLU A 59 -1.15 23.07 -5.31
N LYS A 60 -0.49 23.14 -4.16
CA LYS A 60 -0.70 24.21 -3.16
C LYS A 60 0.37 25.30 -3.19
N GLN A 61 1.58 25.00 -3.68
CA GLN A 61 2.70 25.96 -3.70
C GLN A 61 3.72 25.59 -4.78
N VAL A 62 4.25 26.59 -5.50
CA VAL A 62 5.38 26.39 -6.40
C VAL A 62 6.65 26.28 -5.55
N VAL A 63 7.13 25.07 -5.31
CA VAL A 63 8.26 24.79 -4.44
C VAL A 63 9.32 23.97 -5.19
N PRO A 64 10.64 24.20 -4.94
CA PRO A 64 11.70 23.37 -5.51
C PRO A 64 11.50 21.88 -5.16
N GLN A 65 11.94 20.99 -6.05
CA GLN A 65 11.74 19.54 -5.90
C GLN A 65 12.22 18.98 -4.55
N ALA A 66 13.38 19.45 -4.06
CA ALA A 66 13.90 19.01 -2.77
C ALA A 66 12.98 19.41 -1.60
N ALA A 67 12.42 20.62 -1.66
CA ALA A 67 11.49 21.11 -0.63
C ALA A 67 10.12 20.38 -0.71
N ARG A 68 9.71 19.94 -1.89
CA ARG A 68 8.49 19.13 -2.06
C ARG A 68 8.57 17.80 -1.32
N ARG A 69 9.72 17.13 -1.42
CA ARG A 69 9.95 15.86 -0.73
C ARG A 69 9.90 16.03 0.79
N GLU A 70 10.52 17.09 1.28
CA GLU A 70 10.51 17.39 2.71
C GLU A 70 9.09 17.74 3.20
N ALA A 71 8.38 18.58 2.47
CA ALA A 71 6.99 18.91 2.78
C ALA A 71 6.07 17.68 2.73
N ALA A 72 6.29 16.78 1.77
CA ALA A 72 5.54 15.52 1.65
C ALA A 72 5.80 14.61 2.86
N ARG A 73 7.04 14.53 3.35
CA ARG A 73 7.41 13.76 4.54
C ARG A 73 6.74 14.31 5.80
N ILE A 74 6.75 15.62 5.97
CA ILE A 74 6.10 16.29 7.11
C ILE A 74 4.59 16.03 7.08
N LYS A 75 3.98 16.17 5.92
CA LYS A 75 2.55 15.95 5.73
C LYS A 75 2.19 14.48 5.96
N HIS A 76 3.02 13.55 5.51
CA HIS A 76 2.86 12.12 5.77
C HIS A 76 2.89 11.85 7.28
N GLY A 77 3.90 12.35 7.99
CA GLY A 77 4.02 12.19 9.43
C GLY A 77 2.81 12.73 10.20
N GLY A 78 2.22 13.85 9.74
CA GLY A 78 1.01 14.40 10.34
C GLY A 78 -0.28 13.65 9.99
N ALA A 79 -0.31 12.94 8.86
CA ALA A 79 -1.47 12.19 8.41
C ALA A 79 -1.57 10.78 9.03
N VAL A 80 -0.45 10.25 9.52
CA VAL A 80 -0.38 8.90 10.09
C VAL A 80 -0.65 8.96 11.59
N GLU A 81 -1.75 8.33 12.01
CA GLU A 81 -2.05 8.18 13.44
C GLU A 81 -1.44 6.88 13.96
N GLU A 82 -0.58 6.98 14.97
CA GLU A 82 0.05 5.79 15.56
C GLU A 82 -0.94 4.77 16.09
N LYS A 83 -2.07 5.21 16.59
CA LYS A 83 -3.14 4.34 17.09
C LYS A 83 -3.66 3.39 16.01
N ALA A 84 -3.65 3.80 14.75
CA ALA A 84 -4.08 2.97 13.62
C ALA A 84 -3.20 1.72 13.45
N PHE A 85 -1.92 1.80 13.84
CA PHE A 85 -0.97 0.69 13.73
C PHE A 85 -0.93 -0.20 14.98
N GLN A 86 -1.47 0.28 16.09
CA GLN A 86 -1.52 -0.46 17.35
C GLN A 86 -2.72 -1.39 17.43
N GLN A 87 -3.75 -1.14 16.63
CA GLN A 87 -4.93 -2.00 16.60
C GLN A 87 -4.61 -3.29 15.87
N PRO A 88 -4.81 -4.46 16.50
CA PRO A 88 -4.61 -5.72 15.81
C PRO A 88 -5.61 -5.84 14.64
N TYR A 89 -5.15 -6.42 13.55
CA TYR A 89 -6.02 -6.70 12.43
C TYR A 89 -7.06 -7.73 12.86
N GLN A 90 -8.30 -7.30 12.91
CA GLN A 90 -9.43 -8.15 13.26
C GLN A 90 -10.34 -8.27 12.05
N ALA A 91 -10.39 -9.46 11.48
CA ALA A 91 -11.32 -9.76 10.42
C ALA A 91 -11.90 -11.15 10.68
N GLU A 92 -13.22 -11.21 10.70
CA GLU A 92 -13.96 -12.46 10.62
C GLU A 92 -14.70 -12.47 9.27
N PRO A 93 -13.98 -12.70 8.16
CA PRO A 93 -14.56 -12.56 6.84
C PRO A 93 -15.50 -13.73 6.55
N ALA A 94 -16.65 -13.41 5.93
CA ALA A 94 -17.57 -14.40 5.41
C ALA A 94 -17.17 -14.87 4.02
N GLU A 95 -16.38 -14.07 3.30
CA GLU A 95 -16.04 -14.32 1.91
C GLU A 95 -14.63 -13.85 1.57
N TYR A 96 -13.97 -14.60 0.68
CA TYR A 96 -12.64 -14.26 0.14
C TYR A 96 -12.73 -14.13 -1.39
N PRO A 97 -13.07 -12.94 -1.91
CA PRO A 97 -13.30 -12.79 -3.36
C PRO A 97 -12.09 -13.10 -4.25
N LEU A 98 -10.88 -12.97 -3.70
CA LEU A 98 -9.63 -13.30 -4.41
C LEU A 98 -9.07 -14.66 -3.98
N GLY A 99 -9.81 -15.44 -3.20
CA GLY A 99 -9.41 -16.72 -2.63
C GLY A 99 -8.72 -16.58 -1.28
N GLU A 100 -8.79 -17.63 -0.46
CA GLU A 100 -8.13 -17.68 0.85
C GLU A 100 -6.61 -17.60 0.72
N ASP A 101 -6.06 -18.20 -0.34
CA ASP A 101 -4.62 -18.19 -0.60
C ASP A 101 -4.12 -16.85 -1.15
N GLY A 102 -5.03 -16.02 -1.64
CA GLY A 102 -4.72 -14.71 -2.17
C GLY A 102 -4.37 -14.70 -3.66
N MET A 103 -4.43 -13.51 -4.23
CA MET A 103 -4.12 -13.26 -5.64
C MET A 103 -2.72 -12.67 -5.76
N LEU A 104 -1.90 -13.23 -6.67
CA LEU A 104 -0.62 -12.59 -6.99
C LEU A 104 -0.88 -11.36 -7.86
N VAL A 105 -0.48 -10.20 -7.37
CA VAL A 105 -0.60 -8.94 -8.12
C VAL A 105 0.48 -8.89 -9.18
N THR A 106 0.07 -8.80 -10.44
CA THR A 106 1.00 -8.73 -11.58
C THR A 106 1.13 -7.32 -12.15
N ALA A 107 0.14 -6.48 -11.91
CA ALA A 107 0.13 -5.09 -12.37
C ALA A 107 -0.80 -4.26 -11.48
N PHE A 108 -0.64 -2.96 -11.54
CA PHE A 108 -1.60 -2.05 -10.93
C PHE A 108 -1.77 -0.78 -11.77
N THR A 109 -2.90 -0.12 -11.58
CA THR A 109 -3.17 1.20 -12.16
C THR A 109 -3.61 2.14 -11.04
N GLU A 110 -3.33 3.41 -11.21
CA GLU A 110 -3.75 4.45 -10.30
C GLU A 110 -4.48 5.55 -11.05
N LYS A 111 -5.52 6.09 -10.42
CA LYS A 111 -6.28 7.20 -10.98
C LYS A 111 -6.66 8.16 -9.87
N VAL A 112 -6.34 9.44 -10.04
CA VAL A 112 -6.79 10.47 -9.11
C VAL A 112 -8.20 10.87 -9.50
N LEU A 113 -9.11 10.82 -8.52
CA LEU A 113 -10.52 11.16 -8.69
C LEU A 113 -10.72 12.67 -8.47
N GLU A 114 -11.85 13.20 -8.94
CA GLU A 114 -12.21 14.61 -8.74
C GLU A 114 -12.23 15.04 -7.27
N SER A 115 -12.56 14.10 -6.39
CA SER A 115 -12.56 14.32 -4.92
C SER A 115 -11.16 14.48 -4.33
N GLY A 116 -10.09 14.21 -5.09
CA GLY A 116 -8.73 14.14 -4.60
C GLY A 116 -8.32 12.76 -4.09
N SER A 117 -9.26 11.83 -3.99
CA SER A 117 -8.98 10.45 -3.63
C SER A 117 -8.29 9.71 -4.79
N MET A 118 -7.57 8.65 -4.46
CA MET A 118 -6.91 7.80 -5.44
C MET A 118 -7.64 6.47 -5.58
N ALA A 119 -7.99 6.10 -6.81
CA ALA A 119 -8.44 4.76 -7.11
C ALA A 119 -7.23 3.91 -7.52
N LEU A 120 -6.85 3.00 -6.65
CA LEU A 120 -5.75 2.06 -6.88
C LEU A 120 -6.34 0.71 -7.25
N THR A 121 -6.08 0.24 -8.48
CA THR A 121 -6.55 -1.06 -8.94
C THR A 121 -5.38 -2.03 -9.03
N LEU A 122 -5.43 -3.07 -8.22
CA LEU A 122 -4.47 -4.17 -8.24
C LEU A 122 -5.02 -5.27 -9.14
N LYS A 123 -4.22 -5.73 -10.08
CA LYS A 123 -4.63 -6.72 -11.08
C LYS A 123 -3.82 -8.00 -10.95
N GLY A 124 -4.50 -9.12 -11.04
CA GLY A 124 -3.90 -10.44 -11.09
C GLY A 124 -4.22 -11.15 -12.40
N SER A 125 -4.05 -12.47 -12.42
CA SER A 125 -4.38 -13.32 -13.57
C SER A 125 -5.89 -13.55 -13.68
N GLU A 126 -6.35 -13.99 -14.83
CA GLU A 126 -7.74 -14.41 -15.08
C GLU A 126 -8.80 -13.32 -14.84
N GLY A 127 -8.45 -12.06 -15.05
CA GLY A 127 -9.37 -10.94 -14.86
C GLY A 127 -9.67 -10.59 -13.41
N LYS A 128 -8.99 -11.24 -12.45
CA LYS A 128 -9.14 -10.93 -11.03
C LYS A 128 -8.49 -9.59 -10.70
N GLY A 129 -9.11 -8.86 -9.82
CA GLY A 129 -8.60 -7.56 -9.41
C GLY A 129 -9.30 -7.01 -8.19
N LEU A 130 -8.73 -5.96 -7.65
CA LEU A 130 -9.23 -5.25 -6.49
C LEU A 130 -9.01 -3.76 -6.70
N THR A 131 -10.07 -2.96 -6.58
CA THR A 131 -9.96 -1.51 -6.62
C THR A 131 -10.15 -0.95 -5.21
N LEU A 132 -9.17 -0.17 -4.77
CA LEU A 132 -9.19 0.54 -3.50
C LEU A 132 -9.39 2.03 -3.75
N ASN A 133 -10.43 2.60 -3.17
CA ASN A 133 -10.62 4.05 -3.17
C ASN A 133 -9.98 4.61 -1.91
N LEU A 134 -8.83 5.23 -2.08
CA LEU A 134 -8.01 5.71 -0.97
C LEU A 134 -8.16 7.22 -0.86
N ASP A 135 -8.73 7.69 0.25
CA ASP A 135 -8.64 9.10 0.59
C ASP A 135 -7.20 9.45 1.01
N ASN A 136 -6.93 10.69 1.27
CA ASN A 136 -5.58 11.15 1.62
C ASN A 136 -5.01 10.37 2.82
N ARG A 137 -5.82 10.20 3.86
CA ARG A 137 -5.41 9.49 5.07
C ARG A 137 -5.09 8.02 4.81
N MET A 138 -5.96 7.32 4.08
CA MET A 138 -5.77 5.91 3.73
C MET A 138 -4.56 5.68 2.83
N ARG A 139 -4.31 6.63 1.93
CA ARG A 139 -3.14 6.58 1.04
C ARG A 139 -1.83 6.64 1.83
N HIS A 140 -1.73 7.58 2.78
CA HIS A 140 -0.58 7.69 3.68
C HIS A 140 -0.45 6.46 4.58
N GLN A 141 -1.58 5.92 5.06
CA GLN A 141 -1.60 4.73 5.89
C GLN A 141 -1.08 3.51 5.12
N LEU A 142 -1.53 3.32 3.89
CA LEU A 142 -1.03 2.23 3.04
C LEU A 142 0.48 2.35 2.80
N TYR A 143 0.94 3.53 2.48
CA TYR A 143 2.37 3.80 2.28
C TYR A 143 3.19 3.41 3.52
N GLU A 144 2.75 3.83 4.69
CA GLU A 144 3.44 3.51 5.95
C GLU A 144 3.45 2.02 6.25
N LEU A 145 2.32 1.34 6.04
CA LEU A 145 2.23 -0.11 6.23
C LEU A 145 3.18 -0.86 5.29
N LEU A 146 3.25 -0.45 4.04
CA LEU A 146 4.18 -1.02 3.06
C LEU A 146 5.63 -0.79 3.47
N ASN A 147 5.98 0.41 3.92
CA ASN A 147 7.33 0.74 4.37
C ASN A 147 7.75 -0.08 5.59
N ARG A 148 6.85 -0.25 6.55
CA ARG A 148 7.12 -1.08 7.74
C ARG A 148 7.37 -2.54 7.36
N ALA A 149 6.59 -3.07 6.43
CA ALA A 149 6.76 -4.44 5.95
C ALA A 149 8.06 -4.61 5.15
N VAL A 150 8.40 -3.65 4.31
CA VAL A 150 9.65 -3.62 3.55
C VAL A 150 10.86 -3.56 4.48
N THR A 151 10.78 -2.79 5.54
CA THR A 151 11.84 -2.70 6.55
C THR A 151 12.04 -4.04 7.27
N ARG A 152 10.94 -4.71 7.63
CA ARG A 152 11.01 -6.06 8.23
C ARG A 152 11.60 -7.09 7.28
N ALA A 153 11.28 -6.97 6.00
CA ALA A 153 11.79 -7.86 4.96
C ALA A 153 13.29 -7.64 4.70
N GLY A 154 13.83 -6.48 5.11
CA GLY A 154 15.19 -6.10 4.76
C GLY A 154 15.38 -5.74 3.30
N TRP A 155 14.28 -5.50 2.58
CA TRP A 155 14.32 -5.08 1.19
C TRP A 155 14.81 -3.63 1.10
N PHE A 156 15.55 -3.32 0.05
CA PHE A 156 16.03 -1.96 -0.25
C PHE A 156 16.90 -1.33 0.84
N ASP A 157 17.37 -2.13 1.78
CA ASP A 157 18.33 -1.69 2.79
C ASP A 157 19.72 -1.58 2.14
N LYS A 158 20.22 -0.36 2.05
CA LYS A 158 21.53 -0.08 1.47
C LYS A 158 22.68 -0.74 2.24
N THR A 159 22.53 -0.90 3.54
CA THR A 159 23.51 -1.56 4.39
C THR A 159 23.57 -3.06 4.10
N ALA A 160 22.42 -3.70 3.96
CA ALA A 160 22.33 -5.11 3.61
C ALA A 160 22.82 -5.39 2.18
N GLN A 161 22.69 -4.42 1.27
CA GLN A 161 23.20 -4.55 -0.10
C GLN A 161 24.72 -4.43 -0.21
N SER A 162 25.36 -3.77 0.75
CA SER A 162 26.81 -3.68 0.78
C SER A 162 27.48 -4.96 1.28
N GLU A 163 26.74 -5.83 1.95
CA GLU A 163 27.19 -7.13 2.44
C GLU A 163 26.82 -8.28 1.49
N LYS A 164 26.76 -8.02 0.19
CA LYS A 164 26.59 -9.11 -0.76
C LYS A 164 27.72 -10.11 -0.58
N PRO A 165 27.40 -11.39 -0.31
CA PRO A 165 28.44 -12.39 -0.27
C PRO A 165 29.16 -12.37 -1.61
N VAL A 166 30.49 -12.24 -1.52
CA VAL A 166 31.32 -12.37 -2.72
C VAL A 166 31.17 -13.81 -3.19
N VAL A 167 30.44 -13.98 -4.26
CA VAL A 167 30.33 -15.29 -4.91
C VAL A 167 31.65 -15.57 -5.61
N HIS A 168 32.43 -16.43 -5.03
CA HIS A 168 33.65 -16.94 -5.66
C HIS A 168 33.32 -18.05 -6.64
#